data_d7b7619c37066610917d0c106c14b60e
#
_entry.id   d7b7619c37066610917d0c106c14b60e
#
_cell.length_a   1.000
_cell.length_b   1.000
_cell.length_c   1.000
_cell.angle_alpha   90.00
_cell.angle_beta   90.00
_cell.angle_gamma   90.00
#
_symmetry.space_group_name_H-M   'P 1'
#
loop_
_entity.id
_entity.type
_entity.pdbx_description
1 polymer ?
#
loop_
_entity_poly.entity_id
_entity_poly.type
_entity_poly.pdbx_seq_one_letter_code
_entity_poly.pdbx_strand_id
1 'polypeptide(L)'
;MSSLVSGTPFLAASEQSEWVVPAAPFALPAGSTAVVYCEGQFGEQDGKTANGLVRHSEKYEVLSVIDSLRSGVDAGRFLDGTVNGIPVLASLDESISHAGRVPDYLICGLAPADGLLSDDQRIVLLDGIARGMHIINGLHEFLNDDAEFVAAAVSAGVTITDVRRPKAKRDLHLFSGRIFDVTCPRIAILGTDGAIGKRTTATLLVQALNARGIKAVMVGTGQTTLIQGGKYGVALDALVPQFCSGEVENQVVAAFEGEDPDVIVVEGQGALSHPAYLTSAHILRGSRPAGVIVQHAPKRKMLGDFPMMPMPTAASEIALIEAFADTRVIGVTINHEEMTEDELTNAIEEHRSQLGLPVTDPLTRPASDLVDMVLTAFPVLAAVADPITPV
;
A
#
# COMPACT_ATOMS: atom_id res chain seq x y z
N MET A 1 14.51 -13.05 -68.63
CA MET A 1 13.06 -13.30 -68.47
C MET A 1 12.62 -12.93 -67.09
N SER A 2 11.95 -11.83 -67.01
CA SER A 2 11.44 -11.18 -65.80
C SER A 2 10.16 -11.86 -65.33
N SER A 3 9.97 -12.04 -64.05
CA SER A 3 8.64 -12.19 -63.47
C SER A 3 8.55 -11.33 -62.21
N LEU A 4 7.79 -10.28 -62.36
CA LEU A 4 7.30 -9.39 -61.31
C LEU A 4 6.41 -10.17 -60.34
N VAL A 5 6.68 -10.09 -59.03
CA VAL A 5 5.73 -10.46 -57.97
C VAL A 5 5.12 -9.17 -57.45
N SER A 6 3.82 -9.02 -57.67
CA SER A 6 2.99 -7.91 -57.22
C SER A 6 2.88 -7.91 -55.70
N GLY A 7 3.37 -6.83 -55.08
CA GLY A 7 3.14 -6.57 -53.65
C GLY A 7 1.70 -6.08 -53.42
N THR A 8 1.02 -6.75 -52.50
CA THR A 8 -0.24 -6.28 -51.93
C THR A 8 0.05 -5.13 -50.96
N PRO A 9 -0.69 -4.01 -50.97
CA PRO A 9 -0.46 -2.93 -50.06
C PRO A 9 -0.88 -3.32 -48.65
N PHE A 10 0.05 -3.17 -47.69
CA PHE A 10 -0.26 -3.19 -46.27
C PHE A 10 -1.27 -2.08 -45.99
N LEU A 11 -2.42 -2.46 -45.43
CA LEU A 11 -3.41 -1.55 -44.90
C LEU A 11 -2.76 -0.71 -43.78
N ALA A 12 -2.93 0.58 -43.89
CA ALA A 12 -2.47 1.56 -42.93
C ALA A 12 -3.00 1.22 -41.52
N ALA A 13 -2.09 1.26 -40.54
CA ALA A 13 -2.41 1.18 -39.13
C ALA A 13 -3.42 2.27 -38.77
N SER A 14 -4.54 1.86 -38.21
CA SER A 14 -5.53 2.73 -37.60
C SER A 14 -4.86 3.66 -36.58
N GLU A 15 -5.22 4.92 -36.62
CA GLU A 15 -4.85 5.96 -35.63
C GLU A 15 -5.08 5.41 -34.21
N GLN A 16 -3.99 5.11 -33.54
CA GLN A 16 -4.03 4.86 -32.10
C GLN A 16 -4.30 6.22 -31.46
N SER A 17 -5.49 6.37 -30.88
CA SER A 17 -5.78 7.49 -30.01
C SER A 17 -4.69 7.56 -28.94
N GLU A 18 -3.93 8.64 -28.91
CA GLU A 18 -2.98 8.93 -27.83
C GLU A 18 -3.78 9.12 -26.54
N TRP A 19 -3.89 8.04 -25.77
CA TRP A 19 -4.41 8.12 -24.41
C TRP A 19 -3.38 8.86 -23.56
N VAL A 20 -3.73 10.05 -23.10
CA VAL A 20 -2.96 10.81 -22.14
C VAL A 20 -3.08 10.09 -20.79
N VAL A 21 -2.09 9.27 -20.46
CA VAL A 21 -1.92 8.77 -19.09
C VAL A 21 -1.53 9.96 -18.22
N PRO A 22 -2.27 10.31 -17.17
CA PRO A 22 -1.86 11.39 -16.29
C PRO A 22 -0.52 11.02 -15.64
N ALA A 23 0.53 11.74 -16.01
CA ALA A 23 1.83 11.63 -15.37
C ALA A 23 1.79 12.51 -14.12
N ALA A 24 1.45 11.94 -12.98
CA ALA A 24 1.70 12.38 -11.60
C ALA A 24 0.61 11.79 -10.69
N PRO A 25 0.79 11.68 -9.36
CA PRO A 25 -0.31 11.35 -8.45
C PRO A 25 -1.44 12.34 -8.71
N PHE A 26 -2.56 11.86 -9.28
CA PHE A 26 -3.61 12.76 -9.71
C PHE A 26 -4.21 13.47 -8.51
N ALA A 27 -4.10 14.81 -8.56
CA ALA A 27 -4.69 15.65 -7.55
C ALA A 27 -6.22 15.59 -7.71
N LEU A 28 -6.90 15.19 -6.66
CA LEU A 28 -8.36 15.28 -6.58
C LEU A 28 -8.76 16.63 -5.98
N PRO A 29 -9.97 17.13 -6.28
CA PRO A 29 -10.55 18.23 -5.53
C PRO A 29 -10.60 17.88 -4.05
N ALA A 30 -10.30 18.82 -3.18
CA ALA A 30 -10.41 18.64 -1.74
C ALA A 30 -11.87 18.25 -1.37
N GLY A 31 -12.04 17.23 -0.51
CA GLY A 31 -13.35 16.74 -0.10
C GLY A 31 -14.03 15.80 -1.11
N SER A 32 -13.30 15.18 -2.03
CA SER A 32 -13.84 14.13 -2.89
C SER A 32 -14.39 12.97 -2.06
N THR A 33 -15.63 12.58 -2.33
CA THR A 33 -16.30 11.50 -1.57
C THR A 33 -16.16 10.15 -2.25
N ALA A 34 -16.03 9.09 -1.45
CA ALA A 34 -15.88 7.75 -1.97
C ALA A 34 -16.68 6.71 -1.20
N VAL A 35 -17.12 5.68 -1.92
CA VAL A 35 -17.60 4.41 -1.38
C VAL A 35 -16.57 3.34 -1.72
N VAL A 36 -16.27 2.45 -0.76
CA VAL A 36 -15.30 1.38 -0.93
C VAL A 36 -16.02 0.06 -1.10
N TYR A 37 -15.88 -0.58 -2.26
CA TYR A 37 -16.43 -1.90 -2.52
C TYR A 37 -15.49 -3.00 -2.03
N CYS A 38 -15.97 -3.86 -1.14
CA CYS A 38 -15.17 -4.91 -0.49
C CYS A 38 -15.99 -6.16 -0.14
N GLU A 39 -16.91 -6.57 -1.03
CA GLU A 39 -17.87 -7.65 -0.80
C GLU A 39 -17.21 -8.93 -0.31
N GLY A 40 -17.66 -9.41 0.87
CA GLY A 40 -17.23 -10.64 1.49
C GLY A 40 -15.79 -10.66 2.03
N GLN A 41 -15.07 -9.53 1.93
CA GLN A 41 -13.63 -9.47 2.25
C GLN A 41 -13.27 -8.36 3.26
N PHE A 42 -14.25 -7.59 3.75
CA PHE A 42 -13.95 -6.54 4.71
C PHE A 42 -13.49 -7.12 6.05
N GLY A 43 -12.31 -6.72 6.50
CA GLY A 43 -11.62 -7.30 7.66
C GLY A 43 -10.72 -8.49 7.34
N GLU A 44 -10.86 -9.10 6.16
CA GLU A 44 -10.08 -10.24 5.70
C GLU A 44 -8.80 -9.79 4.94
N GLN A 45 -7.97 -10.78 4.57
CA GLN A 45 -6.70 -10.53 3.88
C GLN A 45 -6.90 -9.85 2.52
N ASP A 46 -7.87 -10.30 1.73
CA ASP A 46 -8.16 -9.76 0.40
C ASP A 46 -8.90 -8.41 0.46
N GLY A 47 -9.36 -7.98 1.64
CA GLY A 47 -9.88 -6.65 1.93
C GLY A 47 -8.83 -5.63 2.35
N LYS A 48 -7.54 -5.94 2.29
CA LYS A 48 -6.45 -5.07 2.81
C LYS A 48 -6.47 -3.63 2.29
N THR A 49 -6.94 -3.40 1.07
CA THR A 49 -7.07 -2.04 0.50
C THR A 49 -8.21 -1.29 1.19
N ALA A 50 -9.39 -1.91 1.34
CA ALA A 50 -10.52 -1.32 2.05
C ALA A 50 -10.18 -1.08 3.54
N ASN A 51 -9.59 -2.09 4.20
CA ASN A 51 -9.17 -2.00 5.60
C ASN A 51 -8.21 -0.81 5.81
N GLY A 52 -7.29 -0.61 4.86
CA GLY A 52 -6.36 0.51 4.87
C GLY A 52 -7.06 1.86 4.71
N LEU A 53 -7.98 2.00 3.76
CA LEU A 53 -8.72 3.24 3.48
C LEU A 53 -9.60 3.68 4.64
N VAL A 54 -10.24 2.73 5.32
CA VAL A 54 -11.06 2.99 6.51
C VAL A 54 -10.24 3.52 7.67
N ARG A 55 -9.01 3.03 7.84
CA ARG A 55 -8.08 3.48 8.89
C ARG A 55 -7.44 4.82 8.59
N HIS A 56 -7.16 5.06 7.31
CA HIS A 56 -6.46 6.27 6.89
C HIS A 56 -6.74 6.58 5.42
N SER A 57 -7.19 7.78 5.13
CA SER A 57 -7.34 8.33 3.79
C SER A 57 -7.11 9.83 3.82
N GLU A 58 -6.12 10.32 3.09
CA GLU A 58 -5.84 11.75 2.92
C GLU A 58 -6.57 12.33 1.70
N LYS A 59 -7.02 11.45 0.82
CA LYS A 59 -7.49 11.79 -0.52
C LYS A 59 -9.01 11.81 -0.64
N TYR A 60 -9.68 10.93 0.13
CA TYR A 60 -11.13 10.75 0.05
C TYR A 60 -11.77 10.87 1.41
N GLU A 61 -12.96 11.46 1.44
CA GLU A 61 -13.93 11.24 2.50
C GLU A 61 -14.62 9.90 2.22
N VAL A 62 -14.29 8.87 2.98
CA VAL A 62 -14.91 7.54 2.85
C VAL A 62 -16.26 7.56 3.53
N LEU A 63 -17.34 7.48 2.74
CA LEU A 63 -18.72 7.58 3.23
C LEU A 63 -19.28 6.24 3.73
N SER A 64 -18.86 5.14 3.13
CA SER A 64 -19.25 3.77 3.52
C SER A 64 -18.36 2.72 2.88
N VAL A 65 -18.45 1.50 3.43
CA VAL A 65 -17.92 0.28 2.81
C VAL A 65 -19.09 -0.57 2.35
N ILE A 66 -19.01 -1.21 1.18
CA ILE A 66 -19.98 -2.19 0.70
C ILE A 66 -19.44 -3.58 1.00
N ASP A 67 -20.10 -4.29 1.92
CA ASP A 67 -19.91 -5.70 2.22
C ASP A 67 -21.21 -6.25 2.83
N SER A 68 -21.96 -7.05 2.07
CA SER A 68 -23.26 -7.56 2.50
C SER A 68 -23.15 -8.48 3.70
N LEU A 69 -22.04 -9.20 3.86
CA LEU A 69 -21.81 -10.11 4.97
C LEU A 69 -21.51 -9.39 6.30
N ARG A 70 -21.09 -8.13 6.23
CA ARG A 70 -20.73 -7.30 7.39
C ARG A 70 -21.67 -6.08 7.53
N SER A 71 -22.76 -6.03 6.77
CA SER A 71 -23.69 -4.90 6.81
C SER A 71 -24.24 -4.63 8.22
N GLY A 72 -24.39 -3.34 8.55
CA GLY A 72 -24.94 -2.88 9.82
C GLY A 72 -23.90 -2.64 10.93
N VAL A 73 -22.60 -2.86 10.67
CA VAL A 73 -21.53 -2.54 11.62
C VAL A 73 -20.85 -1.21 11.27
N ASP A 74 -20.21 -0.59 12.27
CA ASP A 74 -19.26 0.49 12.05
C ASP A 74 -17.91 -0.09 11.66
N ALA A 75 -17.31 0.40 10.58
CA ALA A 75 -16.11 -0.16 10.00
C ALA A 75 -14.89 -0.05 10.93
N GLY A 76 -14.74 1.08 11.64
CA GLY A 76 -13.65 1.25 12.60
C GLY A 76 -13.81 0.35 13.82
N ARG A 77 -15.05 0.24 14.34
CA ARG A 77 -15.33 -0.68 15.44
C ARG A 77 -15.06 -2.14 15.06
N PHE A 78 -15.39 -2.53 13.83
CA PHE A 78 -15.15 -3.88 13.34
C PHE A 78 -13.65 -4.19 13.20
N LEU A 79 -12.86 -3.25 12.64
CA LEU A 79 -11.44 -3.47 12.41
C LEU A 79 -10.57 -3.32 13.66
N ASP A 80 -10.87 -2.29 14.48
CA ASP A 80 -9.93 -1.82 15.52
C ASP A 80 -10.63 -1.57 16.87
N GLY A 81 -11.90 -1.97 17.01
CA GLY A 81 -12.67 -1.80 18.24
C GLY A 81 -13.15 -0.37 18.52
N THR A 82 -12.77 0.61 17.70
CA THR A 82 -13.09 2.04 17.89
C THR A 82 -14.02 2.54 16.80
N VAL A 83 -15.13 3.19 17.18
CA VAL A 83 -16.08 3.77 16.24
C VAL A 83 -15.44 4.92 15.46
N ASN A 84 -15.55 4.87 14.12
CA ASN A 84 -15.05 5.94 13.24
C ASN A 84 -16.15 6.60 12.40
N GLY A 85 -17.40 6.15 12.52
CA GLY A 85 -18.55 6.74 11.81
C GLY A 85 -18.72 6.30 10.36
N ILE A 86 -17.91 5.35 9.87
CA ILE A 86 -18.02 4.79 8.51
C ILE A 86 -18.88 3.52 8.58
N PRO A 87 -20.12 3.52 8.05
CA PRO A 87 -20.96 2.31 8.07
C PRO A 87 -20.51 1.30 7.03
N VAL A 88 -20.68 0.02 7.35
CA VAL A 88 -20.66 -1.07 6.38
C VAL A 88 -22.10 -1.34 5.93
N LEU A 89 -22.34 -1.29 4.62
CA LEU A 89 -23.66 -1.39 4.00
C LEU A 89 -23.73 -2.56 3.03
N ALA A 90 -24.93 -3.06 2.74
CA ALA A 90 -25.09 -4.28 1.96
C ALA A 90 -24.98 -4.06 0.44
N SER A 91 -25.14 -2.82 -0.05
CA SER A 91 -25.18 -2.57 -1.50
C SER A 91 -24.78 -1.13 -1.85
N LEU A 92 -24.56 -0.90 -3.15
CA LEU A 92 -24.33 0.43 -3.70
C LEU A 92 -25.57 1.33 -3.53
N ASP A 93 -26.79 0.76 -3.66
CA ASP A 93 -28.06 1.50 -3.45
C ASP A 93 -28.16 2.02 -2.01
N GLU A 94 -27.86 1.19 -1.02
CA GLU A 94 -27.83 1.60 0.38
C GLU A 94 -26.77 2.67 0.64
N SER A 95 -25.60 2.55 0.03
CA SER A 95 -24.51 3.52 0.16
C SER A 95 -24.89 4.89 -0.40
N ILE A 96 -25.51 4.93 -1.58
CA ILE A 96 -26.01 6.16 -2.19
C ILE A 96 -27.16 6.76 -1.36
N SER A 97 -28.09 5.93 -0.88
CA SER A 97 -29.20 6.37 -0.02
C SER A 97 -28.69 6.94 1.31
N HIS A 98 -27.69 6.31 1.92
CA HIS A 98 -27.06 6.79 3.15
C HIS A 98 -26.35 8.13 2.94
N ALA A 99 -25.60 8.26 1.83
CA ALA A 99 -24.92 9.50 1.47
C ALA A 99 -25.85 10.65 1.09
N GLY A 100 -27.14 10.36 0.75
CA GLY A 100 -28.12 11.33 0.26
C GLY A 100 -27.80 11.92 -1.13
N ARG A 101 -26.75 11.43 -1.78
CA ARG A 101 -26.27 11.80 -3.13
C ARG A 101 -25.40 10.70 -3.71
N VAL A 102 -25.17 10.74 -5.02
CA VAL A 102 -24.19 9.85 -5.64
C VAL A 102 -22.78 10.32 -5.22
N PRO A 103 -21.95 9.46 -4.61
CA PRO A 103 -20.56 9.76 -4.28
C PRO A 103 -19.71 9.95 -5.54
N ASP A 104 -18.61 10.70 -5.43
CA ASP A 104 -17.76 10.99 -6.59
C ASP A 104 -17.02 9.75 -7.09
N TYR A 105 -16.63 8.85 -6.18
CA TYR A 105 -15.80 7.69 -6.49
C TYR A 105 -16.37 6.39 -5.92
N LEU A 106 -16.25 5.32 -6.71
CA LEU A 106 -16.35 3.94 -6.26
C LEU A 106 -14.94 3.32 -6.32
N ILE A 107 -14.41 2.93 -5.16
CA ILE A 107 -13.06 2.37 -5.02
C ILE A 107 -13.17 0.85 -4.90
N CYS A 108 -12.51 0.10 -5.78
CA CYS A 108 -12.32 -1.33 -5.61
C CYS A 108 -11.35 -1.58 -4.44
N GLY A 109 -11.91 -1.94 -3.29
CA GLY A 109 -11.20 -2.20 -2.04
C GLY A 109 -10.63 -3.61 -1.93
N LEU A 110 -10.91 -4.45 -2.92
CA LEU A 110 -10.46 -5.84 -3.00
C LEU A 110 -9.00 -5.94 -3.46
N ALA A 111 -8.33 -6.99 -3.03
CA ALA A 111 -6.96 -7.31 -3.44
C ALA A 111 -6.74 -8.83 -3.42
N PRO A 112 -7.53 -9.61 -4.19
CA PRO A 112 -7.36 -11.06 -4.28
C PRO A 112 -5.99 -11.42 -4.87
N ALA A 113 -5.52 -12.64 -4.58
CA ALA A 113 -4.18 -13.07 -4.99
C ALA A 113 -3.98 -13.11 -6.52
N ASP A 114 -5.04 -13.46 -7.27
CA ASP A 114 -5.02 -13.44 -8.75
C ASP A 114 -5.17 -12.03 -9.34
N GLY A 115 -5.65 -11.08 -8.55
CA GLY A 115 -5.84 -9.69 -8.96
C GLY A 115 -6.94 -9.45 -9.98
N LEU A 116 -7.90 -10.38 -10.12
CA LEU A 116 -8.97 -10.36 -11.10
C LEU A 116 -10.33 -10.03 -10.47
N LEU A 117 -11.28 -9.55 -11.28
CA LEU A 117 -12.68 -9.36 -10.91
C LEU A 117 -13.51 -10.59 -11.24
N SER A 118 -14.43 -10.96 -10.34
CA SER A 118 -15.51 -11.87 -10.66
C SER A 118 -16.61 -11.15 -11.49
N ASP A 119 -17.49 -11.93 -12.11
CA ASP A 119 -18.62 -11.38 -12.88
C ASP A 119 -19.53 -10.50 -12.00
N ASP A 120 -19.81 -10.91 -10.76
CA ASP A 120 -20.64 -10.13 -9.83
C ASP A 120 -19.97 -8.81 -9.44
N GLN A 121 -18.66 -8.81 -9.23
CA GLN A 121 -17.89 -7.60 -8.94
C GLN A 121 -17.86 -6.63 -10.13
N ARG A 122 -17.75 -7.16 -11.36
CA ARG A 122 -17.84 -6.36 -12.59
C ARG A 122 -19.18 -5.64 -12.69
N ILE A 123 -20.29 -6.32 -12.40
CA ILE A 123 -21.64 -5.74 -12.43
C ILE A 123 -21.73 -4.52 -11.49
N VAL A 124 -21.20 -4.61 -10.28
CA VAL A 124 -21.27 -3.50 -9.29
C VAL A 124 -20.43 -2.31 -9.76
N LEU A 125 -19.23 -2.54 -10.31
CA LEU A 125 -18.38 -1.44 -10.82
C LEU A 125 -19.01 -0.77 -12.05
N LEU A 126 -19.62 -1.54 -12.96
CA LEU A 126 -20.36 -1.00 -14.12
C LEU A 126 -21.61 -0.23 -13.69
N ASP A 127 -22.33 -0.68 -12.65
CA ASP A 127 -23.45 0.07 -12.07
C ASP A 127 -22.99 1.41 -11.46
N GLY A 128 -21.85 1.42 -10.76
CA GLY A 128 -21.23 2.66 -10.28
C GLY A 128 -20.92 3.64 -11.43
N ILE A 129 -20.34 3.17 -12.52
CA ILE A 129 -20.10 3.96 -13.73
C ILE A 129 -21.40 4.52 -14.30
N ALA A 130 -22.44 3.68 -14.44
CA ALA A 130 -23.73 4.09 -14.98
C ALA A 130 -24.42 5.19 -14.13
N ARG A 131 -24.13 5.25 -12.84
CA ARG A 131 -24.60 6.28 -11.91
C ARG A 131 -23.72 7.54 -11.89
N GLY A 132 -22.65 7.58 -12.67
CA GLY A 132 -21.78 8.75 -12.77
C GLY A 132 -20.62 8.77 -11.76
N MET A 133 -20.26 7.65 -11.16
CA MET A 133 -19.12 7.54 -10.26
C MET A 133 -17.84 7.26 -11.04
N HIS A 134 -16.75 7.93 -10.67
CA HIS A 134 -15.42 7.58 -11.13
C HIS A 134 -14.94 6.28 -10.46
N ILE A 135 -14.19 5.44 -11.17
CA ILE A 135 -13.68 4.17 -10.64
C ILE A 135 -12.19 4.29 -10.27
N ILE A 136 -11.85 3.84 -9.07
CA ILE A 136 -10.47 3.62 -8.65
C ILE A 136 -10.24 2.12 -8.54
N ASN A 137 -9.42 1.61 -9.43
CA ASN A 137 -9.09 0.19 -9.50
C ASN A 137 -7.68 -0.07 -9.00
N GLY A 138 -7.54 -0.90 -7.95
CA GLY A 138 -6.27 -1.35 -7.38
C GLY A 138 -5.88 -2.78 -7.74
N LEU A 139 -6.58 -3.43 -8.68
CA LEU A 139 -6.31 -4.81 -9.10
C LEU A 139 -5.19 -4.89 -10.14
N HIS A 140 -4.76 -6.11 -10.46
CA HIS A 140 -3.85 -6.38 -11.57
C HIS A 140 -4.57 -6.39 -12.93
N GLU A 141 -5.88 -6.65 -12.94
CA GLU A 141 -6.73 -6.47 -14.11
C GLU A 141 -6.93 -4.97 -14.36
N PHE A 142 -6.49 -4.50 -15.53
CA PHE A 142 -6.64 -3.10 -15.90
C PHE A 142 -7.96 -2.87 -16.63
N LEU A 143 -8.86 -2.15 -16.00
CA LEU A 143 -10.20 -1.91 -16.55
C LEU A 143 -10.17 -0.97 -17.78
N ASN A 144 -9.12 -0.17 -17.93
CA ASN A 144 -8.92 0.61 -19.15
C ASN A 144 -8.49 -0.23 -20.37
N ASP A 145 -8.18 -1.53 -20.21
CA ASP A 145 -7.94 -2.46 -21.33
C ASP A 145 -9.21 -3.25 -21.69
N ASP A 146 -10.27 -3.13 -20.90
CA ASP A 146 -11.55 -3.80 -21.11
C ASP A 146 -12.51 -2.90 -21.88
N ALA A 147 -12.94 -3.35 -23.05
CA ALA A 147 -13.78 -2.56 -23.97
C ALA A 147 -15.15 -2.20 -23.37
N GLU A 148 -15.73 -3.06 -22.51
CA GLU A 148 -17.01 -2.82 -21.86
C GLU A 148 -16.89 -1.68 -20.85
N PHE A 149 -15.87 -1.73 -19.98
CA PHE A 149 -15.60 -0.68 -19.01
C PHE A 149 -15.27 0.67 -19.66
N VAL A 150 -14.46 0.65 -20.71
CA VAL A 150 -14.11 1.87 -21.46
C VAL A 150 -15.35 2.48 -22.11
N ALA A 151 -16.19 1.67 -22.78
CA ALA A 151 -17.43 2.18 -23.40
C ALA A 151 -18.41 2.74 -22.37
N ALA A 152 -18.57 2.08 -21.22
CA ALA A 152 -19.41 2.54 -20.13
C ALA A 152 -18.92 3.87 -19.56
N ALA A 153 -17.62 3.99 -19.27
CA ALA A 153 -17.00 5.20 -18.73
C ALA A 153 -17.13 6.39 -19.68
N VAL A 154 -16.86 6.19 -20.98
CA VAL A 154 -17.04 7.23 -22.01
C VAL A 154 -18.51 7.68 -22.08
N SER A 155 -19.47 6.73 -22.08
CA SER A 155 -20.89 7.03 -22.14
C SER A 155 -21.38 7.83 -20.92
N ALA A 156 -20.88 7.52 -19.73
CA ALA A 156 -21.23 8.18 -18.49
C ALA A 156 -20.44 9.48 -18.21
N GLY A 157 -19.38 9.76 -18.99
CA GLY A 157 -18.51 10.92 -18.78
C GLY A 157 -17.65 10.82 -17.52
N VAL A 158 -17.32 9.61 -17.07
CA VAL A 158 -16.48 9.33 -15.90
C VAL A 158 -15.12 8.78 -16.27
N THR A 159 -14.22 8.70 -15.32
CA THR A 159 -12.86 8.16 -15.50
C THR A 159 -12.66 6.88 -14.72
N ILE A 160 -11.84 5.99 -15.27
CA ILE A 160 -11.31 4.81 -14.58
C ILE A 160 -9.82 5.04 -14.33
N THR A 161 -9.39 4.85 -13.11
CA THR A 161 -7.98 4.93 -12.72
C THR A 161 -7.47 3.56 -12.28
N ASP A 162 -6.67 2.93 -13.12
CA ASP A 162 -5.93 1.72 -12.78
C ASP A 162 -4.65 2.10 -12.04
N VAL A 163 -4.69 2.08 -10.71
CA VAL A 163 -3.59 2.59 -9.86
C VAL A 163 -2.29 1.80 -10.02
N ARG A 164 -2.39 0.51 -10.35
CA ARG A 164 -1.23 -0.36 -10.59
C ARG A 164 -0.66 -0.24 -11.99
N ARG A 165 -1.36 0.46 -12.92
CA ARG A 165 -0.87 0.59 -14.29
C ARG A 165 0.50 1.28 -14.31
N PRO A 166 1.56 0.62 -14.79
CA PRO A 166 2.87 1.22 -14.84
C PRO A 166 2.92 2.31 -15.92
N LYS A 167 3.85 3.24 -15.76
CA LYS A 167 4.24 4.18 -16.83
C LYS A 167 4.69 3.41 -18.09
N ALA A 168 4.69 4.07 -19.24
CA ALA A 168 5.27 3.48 -20.43
C ALA A 168 6.74 3.10 -20.18
N LYS A 169 7.19 1.99 -20.74
CA LYS A 169 8.53 1.43 -20.48
C LYS A 169 9.67 2.44 -20.67
N ARG A 170 9.53 3.36 -21.62
CA ARG A 170 10.52 4.43 -21.87
C ARG A 170 10.62 5.46 -20.74
N ASP A 171 9.56 5.56 -19.90
CA ASP A 171 9.44 6.53 -18.82
C ASP A 171 9.74 5.88 -17.44
N LEU A 172 10.12 4.60 -17.43
CA LEU A 172 10.55 3.88 -16.25
C LEU A 172 12.05 4.10 -15.99
N HIS A 173 12.42 4.21 -14.72
CA HIS A 173 13.78 4.47 -14.29
C HIS A 173 14.54 3.17 -13.99
N LEU A 174 15.74 3.06 -14.55
CA LEU A 174 16.73 2.09 -14.09
C LEU A 174 17.42 2.63 -12.84
N PHE A 175 17.96 1.71 -12.01
CA PHE A 175 18.79 2.12 -10.88
C PHE A 175 19.99 2.94 -11.37
N SER A 176 20.15 4.14 -10.82
CA SER A 176 21.13 5.14 -11.30
C SER A 176 22.20 5.48 -10.28
N GLY A 177 22.03 5.13 -9.02
CA GLY A 177 22.95 5.46 -7.92
C GLY A 177 22.63 6.82 -7.26
N ARG A 178 21.60 7.56 -7.68
CA ARG A 178 21.20 8.83 -7.03
C ARG A 178 20.78 8.64 -5.58
N ILE A 179 20.46 7.42 -5.16
CA ILE A 179 20.17 7.10 -3.76
C ILE A 179 21.36 7.43 -2.83
N PHE A 180 22.59 7.49 -3.33
CA PHE A 180 23.77 7.85 -2.55
C PHE A 180 23.83 9.35 -2.23
N ASP A 181 23.07 10.18 -2.93
CA ASP A 181 22.96 11.62 -2.67
C ASP A 181 21.91 11.92 -1.57
N VAL A 182 21.09 10.94 -1.19
CA VAL A 182 20.09 11.06 -0.11
C VAL A 182 20.78 10.96 1.23
N THR A 183 20.87 12.08 1.95
CA THR A 183 21.65 12.18 3.20
C THR A 183 20.87 11.86 4.47
N CYS A 184 19.54 11.98 4.46
CA CYS A 184 18.71 11.60 5.60
C CYS A 184 18.62 10.07 5.78
N PRO A 185 18.42 9.58 7.02
CA PRO A 185 18.16 8.17 7.27
C PRO A 185 16.94 7.67 6.46
N ARG A 186 17.04 6.44 5.96
CA ARG A 186 15.95 5.73 5.32
C ARG A 186 15.64 4.49 6.15
N ILE A 187 14.36 4.29 6.50
CA ILE A 187 13.89 3.17 7.31
C ILE A 187 12.89 2.37 6.48
N ALA A 188 13.14 1.09 6.27
CA ALA A 188 12.18 0.22 5.60
C ALA A 188 11.36 -0.58 6.62
N ILE A 189 10.04 -0.68 6.40
CA ILE A 189 9.16 -1.53 7.20
C ILE A 189 8.97 -2.84 6.44
N LEU A 190 9.83 -3.81 6.68
CA LEU A 190 9.73 -5.15 6.09
C LEU A 190 8.96 -6.11 7.01
N GLY A 191 8.89 -7.39 6.68
CA GLY A 191 8.18 -8.33 7.55
C GLY A 191 8.22 -9.75 7.05
N THR A 192 7.60 -10.64 7.81
CA THR A 192 7.64 -12.09 7.63
C THR A 192 6.58 -12.62 6.67
N ASP A 193 5.63 -11.80 6.23
CA ASP A 193 4.58 -12.22 5.28
C ASP A 193 3.91 -11.02 4.58
N GLY A 194 3.00 -11.27 3.66
CA GLY A 194 2.01 -10.33 3.12
C GLY A 194 0.91 -10.00 4.14
N ALA A 195 0.23 -8.87 3.97
CA ALA A 195 -0.96 -8.46 4.74
C ALA A 195 -0.87 -8.59 6.28
N ILE A 196 0.32 -8.39 6.88
CA ILE A 196 0.55 -8.43 8.34
C ILE A 196 0.67 -7.05 8.99
N GLY A 197 0.30 -5.96 8.31
CA GLY A 197 0.25 -4.62 8.90
C GLY A 197 1.45 -3.71 8.63
N LYS A 198 2.42 -4.06 7.78
CA LYS A 198 3.61 -3.24 7.47
C LYS A 198 3.27 -1.80 7.09
N ARG A 199 2.26 -1.64 6.25
CA ARG A 199 1.80 -0.32 5.84
C ARG A 199 1.20 0.49 7.01
N THR A 200 0.38 -0.14 7.85
CA THR A 200 -0.16 0.48 9.06
C THR A 200 0.97 0.96 9.96
N THR A 201 1.96 0.12 10.20
CA THR A 201 3.18 0.47 10.96
C THR A 201 3.92 1.65 10.34
N ALA A 202 4.12 1.66 9.01
CA ALA A 202 4.79 2.77 8.32
C ALA A 202 4.00 4.09 8.49
N THR A 203 2.68 4.05 8.33
CA THR A 203 1.80 5.23 8.51
C THR A 203 1.85 5.76 9.93
N LEU A 204 1.69 4.88 10.93
CA LEU A 204 1.73 5.26 12.34
C LEU A 204 3.11 5.79 12.77
N LEU A 205 4.19 5.20 12.27
CA LEU A 205 5.55 5.69 12.51
C LEU A 205 5.74 7.10 11.94
N VAL A 206 5.33 7.35 10.69
CA VAL A 206 5.43 8.67 10.06
C VAL A 206 4.61 9.70 10.84
N GLN A 207 3.38 9.37 11.22
CA GLN A 207 2.54 10.24 12.04
C GLN A 207 3.17 10.56 13.41
N ALA A 208 3.70 9.54 14.09
CA ALA A 208 4.33 9.70 15.39
C ALA A 208 5.62 10.53 15.34
N LEU A 209 6.44 10.36 14.31
CA LEU A 209 7.64 11.17 14.08
C LEU A 209 7.28 12.63 13.78
N ASN A 210 6.31 12.87 12.89
CA ASN A 210 5.84 14.21 12.58
C ASN A 210 5.22 14.91 13.82
N ALA A 211 4.49 14.18 14.66
CA ALA A 211 3.96 14.71 15.93
C ALA A 211 5.06 15.09 16.93
N ARG A 212 6.28 14.59 16.74
CA ARG A 212 7.49 14.93 17.53
C ARG A 212 8.37 15.99 16.84
N GLY A 213 7.87 16.66 15.80
CA GLY A 213 8.61 17.68 15.05
C GLY A 213 9.69 17.13 14.10
N ILE A 214 9.80 15.80 13.95
CA ILE A 214 10.73 15.16 13.00
C ILE A 214 10.01 15.03 11.66
N LYS A 215 10.48 15.74 10.66
CA LYS A 215 9.86 15.71 9.31
C LYS A 215 10.07 14.35 8.64
N ALA A 216 9.09 13.46 8.81
CA ALA A 216 9.09 12.14 8.23
C ALA A 216 8.21 12.09 6.97
N VAL A 217 8.74 11.50 5.90
CA VAL A 217 8.02 11.32 4.63
C VAL A 217 7.92 9.82 4.30
N MET A 218 6.72 9.39 3.86
CA MET A 218 6.47 8.02 3.45
C MET A 218 6.67 7.84 1.95
N VAL A 219 7.34 6.75 1.57
CA VAL A 219 7.40 6.24 0.20
C VAL A 219 6.67 4.92 0.14
N GLY A 220 5.54 4.88 -0.59
CA GLY A 220 4.72 3.69 -0.77
C GLY A 220 5.24 2.78 -1.84
N THR A 221 5.01 1.48 -1.69
CA THR A 221 5.42 0.47 -2.67
C THR A 221 4.26 -0.37 -3.22
N GLY A 222 3.05 -0.10 -2.77
CA GLY A 222 1.84 -0.79 -3.18
C GLY A 222 0.69 0.15 -3.53
N GLN A 223 -0.35 -0.41 -4.13
CA GLN A 223 -1.53 0.33 -4.57
C GLN A 223 -2.26 1.05 -3.44
N THR A 224 -2.29 0.47 -2.25
CA THR A 224 -3.07 1.04 -1.13
C THR A 224 -2.54 2.41 -0.73
N THR A 225 -1.23 2.60 -0.61
CA THR A 225 -0.63 3.92 -0.33
C THR A 225 -0.99 4.95 -1.40
N LEU A 226 -0.93 4.56 -2.68
CA LEU A 226 -1.25 5.43 -3.80
C LEU A 226 -2.73 5.84 -3.79
N ILE A 227 -3.64 4.91 -3.49
CA ILE A 227 -5.08 5.19 -3.37
C ILE A 227 -5.34 6.13 -2.19
N GLN A 228 -4.71 5.93 -1.04
CA GLN A 228 -4.93 6.74 0.17
C GLN A 228 -4.41 8.18 0.06
N GLY A 229 -3.58 8.49 -0.93
CA GLY A 229 -3.06 9.84 -1.13
C GLY A 229 -1.55 9.98 -0.96
N GLY A 230 -0.82 8.87 -0.79
CA GLY A 230 0.64 8.91 -0.70
C GLY A 230 1.26 9.68 -1.88
N LYS A 231 1.99 10.74 -1.57
CA LYS A 231 2.59 11.64 -2.58
C LYS A 231 3.71 10.96 -3.35
N TYR A 232 4.46 10.10 -2.69
CA TYR A 232 5.58 9.36 -3.26
C TYR A 232 5.30 7.86 -3.18
N GLY A 233 5.48 7.16 -4.29
CA GLY A 233 5.28 5.73 -4.31
C GLY A 233 5.12 5.13 -5.69
N VAL A 234 5.16 3.80 -5.73
CA VAL A 234 5.02 2.99 -6.94
C VAL A 234 4.45 1.62 -6.62
N ALA A 235 3.54 1.12 -7.45
CA ALA A 235 3.04 -0.26 -7.32
C ALA A 235 4.09 -1.23 -7.90
N LEU A 236 5.00 -1.71 -7.04
CA LEU A 236 6.15 -2.53 -7.45
C LEU A 236 5.76 -3.88 -8.07
N ASP A 237 4.67 -4.46 -7.60
CA ASP A 237 4.16 -5.75 -8.04
C ASP A 237 3.57 -5.74 -9.46
N ALA A 238 3.39 -4.56 -10.05
CA ALA A 238 2.95 -4.40 -11.43
C ALA A 238 4.10 -4.03 -12.39
N LEU A 239 5.32 -3.89 -11.90
CA LEU A 239 6.47 -3.50 -12.70
C LEU A 239 7.26 -4.69 -13.25
N VAL A 240 7.92 -4.48 -14.39
CA VAL A 240 8.96 -5.39 -14.87
C VAL A 240 10.13 -5.36 -13.88
N PRO A 241 10.65 -6.51 -13.40
CA PRO A 241 11.65 -6.59 -12.34
C PRO A 241 12.89 -5.72 -12.55
N GLN A 242 13.32 -5.55 -13.81
CA GLN A 242 14.47 -4.74 -14.20
C GLN A 242 14.38 -3.28 -13.73
N PHE A 243 13.16 -2.73 -13.59
CA PHE A 243 12.93 -1.33 -13.23
C PHE A 243 12.57 -1.17 -11.75
N CYS A 244 12.20 -2.23 -11.04
CA CYS A 244 11.69 -2.12 -9.66
C CYS A 244 12.64 -1.37 -8.72
N SER A 245 13.92 -1.72 -8.68
CA SER A 245 14.89 -1.02 -7.83
C SER A 245 15.11 0.43 -8.24
N GLY A 246 15.08 0.72 -9.55
CA GLY A 246 15.22 2.08 -10.07
C GLY A 246 14.00 2.96 -9.78
N GLU A 247 12.78 2.40 -9.86
CA GLU A 247 11.57 3.13 -9.50
C GLU A 247 11.49 3.40 -7.99
N VAL A 248 11.93 2.47 -7.13
CA VAL A 248 12.06 2.73 -5.68
C VAL A 248 13.07 3.85 -5.43
N GLU A 249 14.27 3.77 -6.03
CA GLU A 249 15.28 4.82 -5.95
C GLU A 249 14.70 6.16 -6.35
N ASN A 250 14.02 6.23 -7.50
CA ASN A 250 13.44 7.45 -8.03
C ASN A 250 12.41 8.07 -7.07
N GLN A 251 11.56 7.26 -6.42
CA GLN A 251 10.57 7.77 -5.46
C GLN A 251 11.23 8.27 -4.17
N VAL A 252 12.26 7.58 -3.67
CA VAL A 252 13.01 8.02 -2.48
C VAL A 252 13.76 9.32 -2.75
N VAL A 253 14.41 9.43 -3.90
CA VAL A 253 15.11 10.66 -4.31
C VAL A 253 14.12 11.82 -4.51
N ALA A 254 12.99 11.56 -5.17
CA ALA A 254 11.94 12.58 -5.34
C ALA A 254 11.37 13.07 -4.00
N ALA A 255 11.19 12.15 -3.03
CA ALA A 255 10.76 12.52 -1.67
C ALA A 255 11.81 13.38 -0.96
N PHE A 256 13.09 13.02 -1.08
CA PHE A 256 14.19 13.79 -0.51
C PHE A 256 14.30 15.19 -1.10
N GLU A 257 14.33 15.31 -2.43
CA GLU A 257 14.46 16.58 -3.13
C GLU A 257 13.22 17.47 -2.99
N GLY A 258 12.03 16.86 -2.93
CA GLY A 258 10.77 17.61 -2.88
C GLY A 258 10.37 18.08 -1.50
N GLU A 259 10.80 17.37 -0.45
CA GLU A 259 10.38 17.64 0.93
C GLU A 259 11.51 18.06 1.86
N ASP A 260 12.77 17.75 1.56
CA ASP A 260 13.91 17.93 2.48
C ASP A 260 13.58 17.35 3.88
N PRO A 261 13.32 16.02 3.96
CA PRO A 261 12.87 15.37 5.19
C PRO A 261 14.04 15.03 6.11
N ASP A 262 13.76 14.96 7.42
CA ASP A 262 14.70 14.44 8.41
C ASP A 262 14.85 12.91 8.30
N VAL A 263 13.80 12.21 7.85
CA VAL A 263 13.80 10.76 7.68
C VAL A 263 12.79 10.34 6.60
N ILE A 264 13.12 9.30 5.84
CA ILE A 264 12.21 8.68 4.88
C ILE A 264 11.84 7.28 5.38
N VAL A 265 10.53 6.98 5.43
CA VAL A 265 10.00 5.67 5.77
C VAL A 265 9.51 4.99 4.50
N VAL A 266 10.05 3.81 4.18
CA VAL A 266 9.70 3.06 2.97
C VAL A 266 8.80 1.89 3.34
N GLU A 267 7.62 1.84 2.71
CA GLU A 267 6.68 0.72 2.88
C GLU A 267 7.30 -0.57 2.35
N GLY A 268 7.12 -1.67 3.08
CA GLY A 268 7.48 -3.02 2.64
C GLY A 268 6.30 -3.80 2.08
N GLN A 269 6.61 -4.92 1.44
CA GLN A 269 5.63 -5.84 0.90
C GLN A 269 5.75 -7.24 1.54
N GLY A 270 5.80 -8.32 0.77
CA GLY A 270 6.00 -9.68 1.30
C GLY A 270 7.32 -9.84 2.06
N ALA A 271 7.55 -11.02 2.66
CA ALA A 271 8.85 -11.36 3.23
C ALA A 271 9.96 -11.36 2.17
N LEU A 272 11.20 -11.11 2.57
CA LEU A 272 12.35 -11.26 1.66
C LEU A 272 12.52 -12.72 1.22
N SER A 273 12.22 -13.65 2.12
CA SER A 273 12.21 -15.10 1.88
C SER A 273 10.96 -15.62 1.16
N HIS A 274 9.98 -14.75 0.83
CA HIS A 274 8.72 -15.17 0.23
C HIS A 274 8.93 -15.84 -1.13
N PRO A 275 8.30 -17.00 -1.41
CA PRO A 275 8.58 -17.79 -2.61
C PRO A 275 8.14 -17.11 -3.91
N ALA A 276 7.08 -16.27 -3.86
CA ALA A 276 6.50 -15.64 -5.04
C ALA A 276 6.88 -14.16 -5.21
N TYR A 277 7.15 -13.42 -4.12
CA TYR A 277 7.31 -11.97 -4.18
C TYR A 277 8.76 -11.55 -4.01
N LEU A 278 9.33 -10.92 -5.04
CA LEU A 278 10.70 -10.38 -5.03
C LEU A 278 10.78 -8.90 -4.60
N THR A 279 9.64 -8.30 -4.27
CA THR A 279 9.53 -6.86 -4.05
C THR A 279 10.38 -6.35 -2.88
N SER A 280 10.49 -7.12 -1.79
CA SER A 280 11.36 -6.76 -0.64
C SER A 280 12.84 -6.68 -1.02
N ALA A 281 13.33 -7.52 -1.93
CA ALA A 281 14.70 -7.43 -2.46
C ALA A 281 14.91 -6.14 -3.26
N HIS A 282 13.91 -5.73 -4.06
CA HIS A 282 13.96 -4.48 -4.81
C HIS A 282 13.88 -3.25 -3.91
N ILE A 283 13.07 -3.31 -2.84
CA ILE A 283 12.98 -2.24 -1.83
C ILE A 283 14.34 -2.05 -1.16
N LEU A 284 14.97 -3.11 -0.66
CA LEU A 284 16.29 -3.05 -0.04
C LEU A 284 17.35 -2.47 -0.97
N ARG A 285 17.36 -2.87 -2.24
CA ARG A 285 18.32 -2.38 -3.24
C ARG A 285 18.06 -0.94 -3.65
N GLY A 286 16.81 -0.59 -3.90
CA GLY A 286 16.43 0.72 -4.42
C GLY A 286 16.48 1.82 -3.36
N SER A 287 16.00 1.55 -2.15
CA SER A 287 15.98 2.54 -1.06
C SER A 287 17.26 2.55 -0.22
N ARG A 288 18.06 1.46 -0.23
CA ARG A 288 19.27 1.31 0.62
C ARG A 288 19.01 1.79 2.05
N PRO A 289 18.08 1.17 2.79
CA PRO A 289 17.68 1.67 4.10
C PRO A 289 18.83 1.53 5.09
N ALA A 290 19.04 2.54 5.92
CA ALA A 290 20.01 2.52 7.00
C ALA A 290 19.52 1.69 8.21
N GLY A 291 18.21 1.46 8.30
CA GLY A 291 17.58 0.61 9.30
C GLY A 291 16.31 -0.04 8.77
N VAL A 292 15.97 -1.18 9.35
CA VAL A 292 14.74 -1.93 9.02
C VAL A 292 13.96 -2.22 10.29
N ILE A 293 12.65 -2.04 10.25
CA ILE A 293 11.72 -2.56 11.26
C ILE A 293 11.02 -3.77 10.64
N VAL A 294 11.01 -4.89 11.36
CA VAL A 294 10.41 -6.15 10.88
C VAL A 294 9.03 -6.33 11.53
N GLN A 295 7.97 -6.31 10.72
CA GLN A 295 6.62 -6.67 11.14
C GLN A 295 6.46 -8.18 11.18
N HIS A 296 5.89 -8.73 12.28
CA HIS A 296 5.69 -10.17 12.48
C HIS A 296 4.31 -10.46 13.07
N ALA A 297 3.71 -11.59 12.67
CA ALA A 297 2.42 -12.07 13.17
C ALA A 297 2.60 -13.43 13.87
N PRO A 298 2.81 -13.48 15.20
CA PRO A 298 3.23 -14.72 15.90
C PRO A 298 2.21 -15.87 15.85
N LYS A 299 0.90 -15.55 15.71
CA LYS A 299 -0.15 -16.57 15.61
C LYS A 299 -0.21 -17.20 14.21
N ARG A 300 0.24 -16.48 13.18
CA ARG A 300 0.25 -16.99 11.81
C ARG A 300 1.36 -18.03 11.68
N LYS A 301 0.99 -19.26 11.32
CA LYS A 301 1.94 -20.38 11.18
C LYS A 301 2.34 -20.64 9.75
N MET A 302 1.47 -20.32 8.81
CA MET A 302 1.65 -20.56 7.39
C MET A 302 1.59 -19.22 6.65
N LEU A 303 2.21 -19.13 5.47
CA LEU A 303 2.08 -17.95 4.61
C LEU A 303 0.62 -17.77 4.18
N GLY A 304 0.14 -16.52 4.18
CA GLY A 304 -1.24 -16.22 3.84
C GLY A 304 -1.65 -16.69 2.45
N ASP A 305 -0.78 -16.45 1.45
CA ASP A 305 -1.04 -16.85 0.07
C ASP A 305 -0.64 -18.30 -0.23
N PHE A 306 0.13 -18.96 0.65
CA PHE A 306 0.65 -20.33 0.49
C PHE A 306 0.46 -21.14 1.76
N PRO A 307 -0.76 -21.58 2.05
CA PRO A 307 -1.07 -22.27 3.33
C PRO A 307 -0.36 -23.61 3.50
N MET A 308 0.35 -24.13 2.49
CA MET A 308 1.20 -25.30 2.56
C MET A 308 2.65 -24.99 2.99
N MET A 309 3.03 -23.70 3.09
CA MET A 309 4.39 -23.28 3.42
C MET A 309 4.43 -22.60 4.78
N PRO A 310 5.37 -22.96 5.66
CA PRO A 310 5.50 -22.30 6.95
C PRO A 310 5.93 -20.84 6.78
N MET A 311 5.36 -19.95 7.59
CA MET A 311 5.79 -18.56 7.66
C MET A 311 7.20 -18.48 8.29
N PRO A 312 8.12 -17.66 7.77
CA PRO A 312 9.43 -17.46 8.38
C PRO A 312 9.30 -16.86 9.79
N THR A 313 10.23 -17.17 10.66
CA THR A 313 10.33 -16.53 11.97
C THR A 313 10.90 -15.12 11.83
N ALA A 314 10.63 -14.24 12.82
CA ALA A 314 11.26 -12.93 12.86
C ALA A 314 12.81 -13.04 12.83
N ALA A 315 13.36 -13.98 13.58
CA ALA A 315 14.82 -14.20 13.64
C ALA A 315 15.42 -14.62 12.28
N SER A 316 14.77 -15.55 11.56
CA SER A 316 15.27 -16.00 10.26
C SER A 316 15.21 -14.90 9.20
N GLU A 317 14.15 -14.09 9.22
CA GLU A 317 14.00 -12.99 8.28
C GLU A 317 14.97 -11.84 8.58
N ILE A 318 15.20 -11.52 9.86
CA ILE A 318 16.23 -10.57 10.29
C ILE A 318 17.61 -10.98 9.77
N ALA A 319 18.01 -12.23 10.01
CA ALA A 319 19.29 -12.74 9.56
C ALA A 319 19.44 -12.66 8.04
N LEU A 320 18.37 -12.96 7.29
CA LEU A 320 18.36 -12.87 5.83
C LEU A 320 18.47 -11.40 5.35
N ILE A 321 17.74 -10.47 5.95
CA ILE A 321 17.77 -9.05 5.59
C ILE A 321 19.19 -8.48 5.78
N GLU A 322 19.80 -8.73 6.93
CA GLU A 322 21.13 -8.22 7.26
C GLU A 322 22.25 -8.87 6.44
N ALA A 323 22.07 -10.14 6.03
CA ALA A 323 22.97 -10.79 5.10
C ALA A 323 22.82 -10.31 3.65
N PHE A 324 21.60 -9.87 3.27
CA PHE A 324 21.28 -9.48 1.89
C PHE A 324 21.70 -8.04 1.56
N ALA A 325 21.61 -7.12 2.52
CA ALA A 325 21.82 -5.70 2.33
C ALA A 325 22.70 -5.10 3.45
N ASP A 326 23.41 -4.02 3.11
CA ASP A 326 24.18 -3.23 4.08
C ASP A 326 23.20 -2.39 4.92
N THR A 327 22.54 -3.04 5.87
CA THR A 327 21.53 -2.49 6.76
C THR A 327 21.51 -3.25 8.09
N ARG A 328 20.78 -2.75 9.07
CA ARG A 328 20.52 -3.44 10.34
C ARG A 328 19.04 -3.41 10.67
N VAL A 329 18.56 -4.43 11.34
CA VAL A 329 17.22 -4.40 11.94
C VAL A 329 17.26 -3.63 13.25
N ILE A 330 16.43 -2.61 13.39
CA ILE A 330 16.41 -1.70 14.54
C ILE A 330 15.27 -2.00 15.51
N GLY A 331 14.35 -2.88 15.12
CA GLY A 331 13.24 -3.29 15.96
C GLY A 331 12.27 -4.21 15.26
N VAL A 332 11.34 -4.76 16.04
CA VAL A 332 10.29 -5.65 15.56
C VAL A 332 8.93 -5.09 16.00
N THR A 333 7.96 -5.18 15.08
CA THR A 333 6.57 -4.86 15.41
C THR A 333 5.70 -6.11 15.29
N ILE A 334 4.81 -6.29 16.27
CA ILE A 334 3.91 -7.44 16.36
C ILE A 334 2.55 -7.05 15.75
N ASN A 335 2.00 -7.94 14.94
CA ASN A 335 0.59 -7.94 14.62
C ASN A 335 -0.11 -8.90 15.58
N HIS A 336 -1.05 -8.41 16.34
CA HIS A 336 -1.77 -9.14 17.38
C HIS A 336 -2.99 -9.94 16.86
N GLU A 337 -3.04 -10.23 15.55
CA GLU A 337 -4.14 -11.03 15.00
C GLU A 337 -4.34 -12.31 15.81
N GLU A 338 -5.60 -12.59 16.18
CA GLU A 338 -6.01 -13.75 16.98
C GLU A 338 -5.34 -13.85 18.38
N MET A 339 -4.83 -12.74 18.93
CA MET A 339 -4.18 -12.71 20.25
C MET A 339 -5.07 -12.04 21.29
N THR A 340 -5.06 -12.58 22.50
CA THR A 340 -5.50 -11.86 23.68
C THR A 340 -4.43 -10.86 24.12
N GLU A 341 -4.79 -9.91 25.01
CA GLU A 341 -3.85 -8.92 25.56
C GLU A 341 -2.68 -9.58 26.32
N ASP A 342 -2.95 -10.64 27.07
CA ASP A 342 -1.91 -11.41 27.79
C ASP A 342 -0.97 -12.13 26.81
N GLU A 343 -1.50 -12.72 25.74
CA GLU A 343 -0.70 -13.37 24.70
C GLU A 343 0.16 -12.37 23.96
N LEU A 344 -0.38 -11.17 23.64
CA LEU A 344 0.38 -10.09 23.01
C LEU A 344 1.52 -9.61 23.90
N THR A 345 1.24 -9.36 25.18
CA THR A 345 2.26 -8.92 26.15
C THR A 345 3.38 -9.96 26.25
N ASN A 346 3.03 -11.24 26.37
CA ASN A 346 4.01 -12.33 26.42
C ASN A 346 4.82 -12.41 25.11
N ALA A 347 4.18 -12.28 23.95
CA ALA A 347 4.87 -12.32 22.66
C ALA A 347 5.87 -11.15 22.50
N ILE A 348 5.52 -9.95 22.92
CA ILE A 348 6.43 -8.79 22.93
C ILE A 348 7.66 -9.07 23.80
N GLU A 349 7.47 -9.58 25.02
CA GLU A 349 8.55 -9.90 25.96
C GLU A 349 9.45 -11.03 25.45
N GLU A 350 8.85 -12.08 24.91
CA GLU A 350 9.56 -13.22 24.36
C GLU A 350 10.44 -12.80 23.18
N HIS A 351 9.88 -12.08 22.19
CA HIS A 351 10.65 -11.63 21.04
C HIS A 351 11.74 -10.61 21.43
N ARG A 352 11.46 -9.71 22.39
CA ARG A 352 12.47 -8.79 22.93
C ARG A 352 13.64 -9.54 23.56
N SER A 353 13.35 -10.57 24.37
CA SER A 353 14.39 -11.39 25.02
C SER A 353 15.19 -12.21 24.03
N GLN A 354 14.52 -12.82 23.04
CA GLN A 354 15.18 -13.69 22.04
C GLN A 354 16.02 -12.90 21.04
N LEU A 355 15.55 -11.73 20.60
CA LEU A 355 16.19 -10.97 19.54
C LEU A 355 17.15 -9.88 20.05
N GLY A 356 17.02 -9.48 21.31
CA GLY A 356 17.77 -8.35 21.86
C GLY A 356 17.46 -7.00 21.22
N LEU A 357 16.26 -6.88 20.61
CA LEU A 357 15.78 -5.71 19.89
C LEU A 357 14.56 -5.11 20.59
N PRO A 358 14.28 -3.81 20.41
CA PRO A 358 12.99 -3.22 20.80
C PRO A 358 11.84 -3.95 20.08
N VAL A 359 10.76 -4.25 20.80
CA VAL A 359 9.55 -4.90 20.25
C VAL A 359 8.32 -4.18 20.78
N THR A 360 7.38 -3.86 19.90
CA THR A 360 6.10 -3.22 20.24
C THR A 360 4.98 -3.67 19.33
N ASP A 361 3.73 -3.37 19.66
CA ASP A 361 2.57 -3.47 18.76
C ASP A 361 2.14 -2.04 18.35
N PRO A 362 2.12 -1.71 17.06
CA PRO A 362 1.85 -0.35 16.60
C PRO A 362 0.43 0.15 16.90
N LEU A 363 -0.53 -0.76 17.09
CA LEU A 363 -1.95 -0.42 17.25
C LEU A 363 -2.37 -0.31 18.73
N THR A 364 -1.74 -1.10 19.63
CA THR A 364 -2.20 -1.22 21.01
C THR A 364 -1.20 -0.65 22.02
N ARG A 365 0.03 -0.41 21.62
CA ARG A 365 1.07 0.18 22.47
C ARG A 365 1.28 1.67 22.14
N PRO A 366 1.89 2.45 23.04
CA PRO A 366 2.13 3.86 22.80
C PRO A 366 2.93 4.11 21.52
N ALA A 367 2.51 5.09 20.74
CA ALA A 367 3.22 5.49 19.53
C ALA A 367 4.67 5.95 19.81
N SER A 368 4.97 6.37 21.04
CA SER A 368 6.33 6.67 21.51
C SER A 368 7.28 5.48 21.33
N ASP A 369 6.80 4.25 21.48
CA ASP A 369 7.65 3.06 21.36
C ASP A 369 8.27 2.94 19.95
N LEU A 370 7.48 3.29 18.91
CA LEU A 370 7.98 3.34 17.53
C LEU A 370 9.02 4.46 17.35
N VAL A 371 8.75 5.63 17.92
CA VAL A 371 9.66 6.79 17.86
C VAL A 371 10.97 6.47 18.60
N ASP A 372 10.89 5.92 19.81
CA ASP A 372 12.06 5.59 20.62
C ASP A 372 12.94 4.52 19.95
N MET A 373 12.34 3.56 19.26
CA MET A 373 13.05 2.58 18.43
C MET A 373 13.89 3.28 17.36
N VAL A 374 13.33 4.28 16.68
CA VAL A 374 14.03 5.05 15.65
C VAL A 374 15.09 5.96 16.25
N LEU A 375 14.78 6.72 17.30
CA LEU A 375 15.72 7.64 17.95
C LEU A 375 16.91 6.92 18.59
N THR A 376 16.69 5.72 19.12
CA THR A 376 17.78 4.86 19.62
C THR A 376 18.73 4.44 18.52
N ALA A 377 18.17 4.09 17.34
CA ALA A 377 18.98 3.68 16.19
C ALA A 377 19.66 4.87 15.47
N PHE A 378 19.00 6.04 15.48
CA PHE A 378 19.45 7.25 14.78
C PHE A 378 19.43 8.47 15.72
N PRO A 379 20.42 8.59 16.63
CA PRO A 379 20.46 9.69 17.62
C PRO A 379 20.50 11.08 17.00
N VAL A 380 20.91 11.22 15.73
CA VAL A 380 20.89 12.49 15.01
C VAL A 380 19.48 13.07 14.91
N LEU A 381 18.45 12.24 14.83
CA LEU A 381 17.04 12.67 14.81
C LEU A 381 16.56 13.19 16.18
N ALA A 382 17.17 12.78 17.27
CA ALA A 382 16.83 13.29 18.60
C ALA A 382 17.17 14.78 18.78
N ALA A 383 18.10 15.31 17.97
CA ALA A 383 18.46 16.72 17.99
C ALA A 383 17.42 17.62 17.30
N VAL A 384 16.57 17.04 16.45
CA VAL A 384 15.50 17.74 15.73
C VAL A 384 14.17 17.61 16.48
N ALA A 385 13.99 16.50 17.23
CA ALA A 385 12.74 16.21 17.96
C ALA A 385 12.42 17.30 19.00
N ASP A 386 11.17 17.75 19.02
CA ASP A 386 10.67 18.61 20.08
C ASP A 386 10.75 17.89 21.43
N PRO A 387 11.15 18.60 22.51
CA PRO A 387 11.12 18.01 23.84
C PRO A 387 9.69 17.63 24.20
N ILE A 388 9.53 16.42 24.77
CA ILE A 388 8.22 15.96 25.26
C ILE A 388 7.76 16.97 26.33
N THR A 389 6.71 17.72 26.02
CA THR A 389 5.95 18.40 27.07
C THR A 389 5.15 17.31 27.80
N PRO A 390 5.42 16.98 29.06
CA PRO A 390 4.61 15.99 29.76
C PRO A 390 3.17 16.50 29.84
N VAL A 391 2.21 15.68 29.34
CA VAL A 391 0.77 15.92 29.53
C VAL A 391 0.36 15.40 30.88
#